data_660951100503755756dcb85fe2552e81
#
_entry.id   660951100503755756dcb85fe2552e81
#
_cell.length_a   1.000
_cell.length_b   1.000
_cell.length_c   1.000
_cell.angle_alpha   90.00
_cell.angle_beta   90.00
_cell.angle_gamma   90.00
#
_symmetry.space_group_name_H-M   'P 1'
#
loop_
_entity.id
_entity.type
_entity.pdbx_description
1 polymer ?
#
loop_
_entity_poly.entity_id
_entity_poly.type
_entity_poly.pdbx_seq_one_letter_code
_entity_poly.pdbx_strand_id
1 'polypeptide(L)'
;MFGMVRPCSHRLGESLKTQWVAHLCGLCLALRGDHGQFARVVTNYDGLLISVLTEAQSGRSGAAGGRRRQAGPCPLRGMRGASVAQGEGARLAAAVSLVLASAKVRDHVDDRDGLFARRPVAVAARRVAASWGKAGARTGSDVGFDTAVLLDAVERQAGIEALAGPGGSVLTVTEPTETATAAAFAHTAMLAGRPGNAEPLAEVGRLFGRLAHLLDAVEDQGADAAAGAWNPLSATGTSLTEARRLADDALHGIRLALRDVDFVDGKLAHLLLAHELGRSVDRAFGTEAHAHGHGHGHGGHEAHGGGNPYGGDPHGGGGNPYGGDPNGVGGPGGSGGPGGPGGPGGPGGGDFFGKSPKPGKRGLLAGCAVAIGLCCTCKVCCAEEYEGAWSRKKREGCCRNCDGPDCCDCCDCCSCCDCGL
;
A
#
# COMPACT_ATOMS: atom_id res chain seq x y z
N MET A 1 -4.16 0.75 5.27
CA MET A 1 -2.69 0.71 5.10
C MET A 1 -2.25 -0.73 4.96
N PHE A 2 -1.73 -1.14 3.79
CA PHE A 2 -1.37 -2.54 3.51
C PHE A 2 0.13 -2.82 3.72
N GLY A 3 0.85 -1.91 4.34
CA GLY A 3 2.27 -2.00 4.58
C GLY A 3 3.09 -1.21 3.56
N MET A 4 4.16 -0.63 4.06
CA MET A 4 5.11 0.19 3.34
C MET A 4 6.05 -0.65 2.47
N VAL A 5 6.42 -1.83 2.98
CA VAL A 5 7.36 -2.74 2.32
C VAL A 5 6.63 -3.72 1.41
N ARG A 6 6.63 -3.44 0.11
CA ARG A 6 5.96 -4.29 -0.91
C ARG A 6 6.97 -4.74 -1.97
N PRO A 7 7.72 -5.81 -1.70
CA PRO A 7 8.70 -6.27 -2.68
C PRO A 7 8.00 -6.81 -3.93
N CYS A 8 8.47 -6.35 -5.09
CA CYS A 8 7.99 -6.88 -6.37
C CYS A 8 8.48 -8.32 -6.55
N SER A 9 7.56 -9.25 -6.82
CA SER A 9 7.87 -10.68 -6.99
C SER A 9 8.87 -10.96 -8.12
N HIS A 10 8.89 -10.14 -9.17
CA HIS A 10 9.83 -10.25 -10.30
C HIS A 10 11.27 -9.84 -9.95
N ARG A 11 11.46 -9.04 -8.91
CA ARG A 11 12.78 -8.57 -8.45
C ARG A 11 13.35 -9.42 -7.31
N LEU A 12 12.49 -10.19 -6.65
CA LEU A 12 12.90 -11.19 -5.69
C LEU A 12 13.42 -12.40 -6.47
N GLY A 13 14.70 -12.75 -6.31
CA GLY A 13 15.15 -14.07 -6.76
C GLY A 13 14.28 -15.16 -6.10
N GLU A 14 14.06 -16.28 -6.78
CA GLU A 14 13.15 -17.36 -6.35
C GLU A 14 13.35 -17.79 -4.87
N SER A 15 14.58 -17.81 -4.39
CA SER A 15 14.89 -18.16 -2.99
C SER A 15 14.33 -17.13 -2.00
N LEU A 16 14.50 -15.82 -2.26
CA LEU A 16 14.00 -14.75 -1.38
C LEU A 16 12.49 -14.60 -1.50
N LYS A 17 11.92 -14.80 -2.69
CA LYS A 17 10.47 -14.86 -2.91
C LYS A 17 9.85 -15.97 -2.06
N THR A 18 10.43 -17.18 -2.10
CA THR A 18 9.95 -18.31 -1.31
C THR A 18 10.02 -18.02 0.19
N GLN A 19 11.09 -17.37 0.66
CA GLN A 19 11.25 -16.99 2.06
C GLN A 19 10.20 -15.94 2.45
N TRP A 20 10.03 -14.89 1.65
CA TRP A 20 9.05 -13.84 1.90
C TRP A 20 7.62 -14.39 1.98
N VAL A 21 7.22 -15.23 1.02
CA VAL A 21 5.91 -15.92 1.03
C VAL A 21 5.77 -16.80 2.27
N ALA A 22 6.85 -17.46 2.69
CA ALA A 22 6.81 -18.30 3.89
C ALA A 22 6.53 -17.48 5.18
N HIS A 23 7.10 -16.28 5.32
CA HIS A 23 6.80 -15.39 6.45
C HIS A 23 5.38 -14.83 6.38
N LEU A 24 4.92 -14.39 5.19
CA LEU A 24 3.56 -13.89 5.00
C LEU A 24 2.51 -14.96 5.34
N CYS A 25 2.72 -16.17 4.83
CA CYS A 25 1.86 -17.31 5.15
C CYS A 25 1.99 -17.73 6.62
N GLY A 26 3.17 -17.61 7.21
CA GLY A 26 3.42 -17.87 8.62
C GLY A 26 2.59 -16.96 9.52
N LEU A 27 2.63 -15.64 9.26
CA LEU A 27 1.80 -14.65 9.95
C LEU A 27 0.30 -14.95 9.78
N CYS A 28 -0.14 -15.21 8.56
CA CYS A 28 -1.53 -15.55 8.25
C CYS A 28 -2.01 -16.80 9.01
N LEU A 29 -1.15 -17.81 9.18
CA LEU A 29 -1.48 -19.04 9.90
C LEU A 29 -1.39 -18.88 11.42
N ALA A 30 -0.48 -18.05 11.94
CA ALA A 30 -0.44 -17.69 13.35
C ALA A 30 -1.74 -16.97 13.75
N LEU A 31 -2.15 -15.97 12.97
CA LEU A 31 -3.42 -15.28 13.17
C LEU A 31 -4.62 -16.26 13.14
N ARG A 32 -4.63 -17.19 12.18
CA ARG A 32 -5.70 -18.18 12.09
C ARG A 32 -5.70 -19.16 13.26
N GLY A 33 -4.53 -19.71 13.61
CA GLY A 33 -4.38 -20.77 14.61
C GLY A 33 -4.77 -20.31 15.99
N ASP A 34 -4.28 -19.13 16.37
CA ASP A 34 -4.43 -18.63 17.73
C ASP A 34 -5.71 -17.76 17.90
N HIS A 35 -6.26 -17.21 16.79
CA HIS A 35 -7.31 -16.17 16.84
C HIS A 35 -8.48 -16.39 15.87
N GLY A 36 -8.50 -17.52 15.16
CA GLY A 36 -9.58 -17.92 14.26
C GLY A 36 -9.49 -17.32 12.84
N GLN A 37 -10.37 -17.78 11.96
CA GLN A 37 -10.33 -17.45 10.52
C GLN A 37 -10.44 -15.95 10.23
N PHE A 38 -11.23 -15.22 11.01
CA PHE A 38 -11.46 -13.80 10.78
C PHE A 38 -10.23 -12.94 11.08
N ALA A 39 -9.38 -13.35 12.02
CA ALA A 39 -8.14 -12.63 12.32
C ALA A 39 -7.16 -12.55 11.14
N ARG A 40 -7.30 -13.40 10.13
CA ARG A 40 -6.46 -13.34 8.91
C ARG A 40 -6.59 -12.03 8.13
N VAL A 41 -7.68 -11.29 8.31
CA VAL A 41 -7.90 -10.00 7.65
C VAL A 41 -6.88 -8.95 8.09
N VAL A 42 -6.26 -9.10 9.25
CA VAL A 42 -5.21 -8.18 9.74
C VAL A 42 -3.79 -8.56 9.29
N THR A 43 -3.64 -9.58 8.44
CA THR A 43 -2.33 -9.89 7.82
C THR A 43 -1.85 -8.68 7.03
N ASN A 44 -0.65 -8.20 7.34
CA ASN A 44 -0.06 -7.05 6.67
C ASN A 44 1.43 -7.28 6.38
N TYR A 45 1.99 -6.50 5.45
CA TYR A 45 3.38 -6.68 5.02
C TYR A 45 4.40 -6.17 6.05
N ASP A 46 4.10 -5.12 6.79
CA ASP A 46 5.03 -4.57 7.77
C ASP A 46 5.15 -5.48 8.99
N GLY A 47 4.04 -6.10 9.41
CA GLY A 47 4.03 -7.07 10.51
C GLY A 47 4.92 -8.29 10.23
N LEU A 48 5.08 -8.70 8.98
CA LEU A 48 5.95 -9.84 8.66
C LEU A 48 7.44 -9.55 8.89
N LEU A 49 7.85 -8.25 8.90
CA LEU A 49 9.24 -7.87 9.18
C LEU A 49 9.71 -8.39 10.55
N ILE A 50 8.83 -8.42 11.53
CA ILE A 50 9.09 -8.98 12.87
C ILE A 50 9.52 -10.45 12.75
N SER A 51 8.78 -11.24 11.97
CA SER A 51 9.11 -12.65 11.73
C SER A 51 10.41 -12.81 10.92
N VAL A 52 10.65 -11.94 9.94
CA VAL A 52 11.88 -11.93 9.12
C VAL A 52 13.09 -11.59 9.99
N LEU A 53 13.01 -10.55 10.82
CA LEU A 53 14.10 -10.15 11.70
C LEU A 53 14.45 -11.23 12.72
N THR A 54 13.45 -11.88 13.32
CA THR A 54 13.68 -12.99 14.26
C THR A 54 14.41 -14.16 13.57
N GLU A 55 13.98 -14.56 12.37
CA GLU A 55 14.62 -15.66 11.63
C GLU A 55 16.02 -15.28 11.15
N ALA A 56 16.22 -14.04 10.69
CA ALA A 56 17.50 -13.56 10.18
C ALA A 56 18.62 -13.63 11.24
N GLN A 57 18.28 -13.46 12.51
CA GLN A 57 19.20 -13.50 13.65
C GLN A 57 19.49 -14.91 14.14
N SER A 58 18.49 -15.81 14.16
CA SER A 58 18.61 -17.16 14.72
C SER A 58 18.94 -18.24 13.70
N GLY A 59 18.84 -17.92 12.40
CA GLY A 59 18.97 -18.90 11.32
C GLY A 59 17.78 -19.86 11.23
N ARG A 60 17.73 -20.60 10.12
CA ARG A 60 16.58 -21.49 9.82
C ARG A 60 16.48 -22.71 10.72
N SER A 61 17.56 -23.08 11.39
CA SER A 61 17.65 -24.25 12.27
C SER A 61 17.58 -23.90 13.75
N GLY A 62 17.49 -22.62 14.11
CA GLY A 62 17.43 -22.15 15.50
C GLY A 62 16.08 -22.49 16.17
N ALA A 63 16.11 -22.69 17.49
CA ALA A 63 14.91 -23.05 18.28
C ALA A 63 13.80 -21.98 18.20
N ALA A 64 14.18 -20.71 18.09
CA ALA A 64 13.27 -19.55 18.13
C ALA A 64 12.76 -19.09 16.76
N GLY A 65 13.52 -19.23 15.68
CA GLY A 65 13.20 -18.57 14.41
C GLY A 65 13.01 -19.49 13.20
N GLY A 66 13.52 -20.72 13.25
CA GLY A 66 13.73 -21.48 12.02
C GLY A 66 12.79 -22.64 11.76
N ARG A 67 11.74 -22.82 12.53
CA ARG A 67 10.80 -23.94 12.27
C ARG A 67 9.98 -23.65 11.01
N ARG A 68 10.19 -24.48 9.99
CA ARG A 68 9.34 -24.51 8.80
C ARG A 68 8.29 -25.61 8.95
N ARG A 69 7.05 -25.28 8.61
CA ARG A 69 5.94 -26.23 8.56
C ARG A 69 5.41 -26.30 7.15
N GLN A 70 5.09 -27.50 6.68
CA GLN A 70 4.30 -27.66 5.47
C GLN A 70 2.85 -27.27 5.76
N ALA A 71 2.40 -26.18 5.14
CA ALA A 71 1.01 -25.77 5.14
C ALA A 71 0.25 -26.50 4.03
N GLY A 72 -0.96 -26.94 4.33
CA GLY A 72 -1.87 -27.53 3.36
C GLY A 72 -2.29 -26.56 2.25
N PRO A 73 -3.10 -27.03 1.30
CA PRO A 73 -3.57 -26.21 0.19
C PRO A 73 -4.32 -24.97 0.67
N CYS A 74 -4.09 -23.82 0.00
CA CYS A 74 -4.71 -22.56 0.34
C CYS A 74 -5.26 -21.91 -0.93
N PRO A 75 -6.52 -21.42 -0.92
CA PRO A 75 -7.10 -20.74 -2.09
C PRO A 75 -6.27 -19.55 -2.57
N LEU A 76 -5.68 -18.77 -1.64
CA LEU A 76 -4.81 -17.64 -1.96
C LEU A 76 -3.47 -18.04 -2.61
N ARG A 77 -3.12 -19.32 -2.59
CA ARG A 77 -1.95 -19.89 -3.25
C ARG A 77 -2.34 -20.84 -4.39
N GLY A 78 -3.51 -20.66 -4.98
CA GLY A 78 -3.98 -21.56 -6.05
C GLY A 78 -4.09 -23.01 -5.61
N MET A 79 -4.54 -23.27 -4.37
CA MET A 79 -4.66 -24.61 -3.78
C MET A 79 -3.33 -25.38 -3.60
N ARG A 80 -2.19 -24.66 -3.60
CA ARG A 80 -0.87 -25.26 -3.39
C ARG A 80 -0.49 -25.28 -1.91
N GLY A 81 0.26 -26.31 -1.52
CA GLY A 81 0.98 -26.36 -0.24
C GLY A 81 2.21 -25.45 -0.28
N ALA A 82 2.68 -25.00 0.87
CA ALA A 82 3.92 -24.22 0.98
C ALA A 82 4.62 -24.48 2.31
N SER A 83 5.94 -24.34 2.29
CA SER A 83 6.72 -24.25 3.51
C SER A 83 6.50 -22.87 4.13
N VAL A 84 6.06 -22.80 5.37
CA VAL A 84 5.72 -21.55 6.05
C VAL A 84 6.58 -21.36 7.30
N ALA A 85 6.92 -20.11 7.61
CA ALA A 85 7.61 -19.78 8.85
C ALA A 85 6.68 -20.06 10.04
N GLN A 86 7.21 -20.71 11.05
CA GLN A 86 6.51 -21.02 12.30
C GLN A 86 7.47 -20.74 13.46
N GLY A 87 7.01 -20.08 14.49
CA GLY A 87 7.82 -19.80 15.67
C GLY A 87 7.38 -18.54 16.38
N GLU A 88 8.16 -18.12 17.36
CA GLU A 88 7.86 -16.97 18.21
C GLU A 88 7.82 -15.64 17.43
N GLY A 89 8.66 -15.49 16.41
CA GLY A 89 8.63 -14.31 15.54
C GLY A 89 7.30 -14.14 14.78
N ALA A 90 6.70 -15.24 14.27
CA ALA A 90 5.40 -15.18 13.63
C ALA A 90 4.27 -14.92 14.66
N ARG A 91 4.40 -15.42 15.89
CA ARG A 91 3.46 -15.16 17.00
C ARG A 91 3.56 -13.70 17.47
N LEU A 92 4.76 -13.16 17.63
CA LEU A 92 4.97 -11.74 17.93
C LEU A 92 4.37 -10.84 16.83
N ALA A 93 4.62 -11.16 15.57
CA ALA A 93 4.02 -10.45 14.43
C ALA A 93 2.49 -10.47 14.48
N ALA A 94 1.89 -11.60 14.83
CA ALA A 94 0.44 -11.74 14.99
C ALA A 94 -0.08 -10.91 16.18
N ALA A 95 0.60 -10.93 17.33
CA ALA A 95 0.25 -10.13 18.51
C ALA A 95 0.24 -8.63 18.21
N VAL A 96 1.32 -8.12 17.62
CA VAL A 96 1.45 -6.70 17.23
C VAL A 96 0.35 -6.33 16.23
N SER A 97 0.15 -7.13 15.17
CA SER A 97 -0.88 -6.88 14.16
C SER A 97 -2.29 -6.81 14.76
N LEU A 98 -2.63 -7.69 15.71
CA LEU A 98 -3.94 -7.72 16.35
C LEU A 98 -4.16 -6.52 17.26
N VAL A 99 -3.16 -6.15 18.07
CA VAL A 99 -3.25 -5.00 18.97
C VAL A 99 -3.45 -3.71 18.18
N LEU A 100 -2.63 -3.49 17.15
CA LEU A 100 -2.74 -2.29 16.30
C LEU A 100 -4.05 -2.27 15.50
N ALA A 101 -4.51 -3.41 14.97
CA ALA A 101 -5.80 -3.50 14.30
C ALA A 101 -6.97 -3.24 15.25
N SER A 102 -6.88 -3.73 16.51
CA SER A 102 -7.85 -3.45 17.56
C SER A 102 -7.96 -1.95 17.85
N ALA A 103 -6.80 -1.27 17.96
CA ALA A 103 -6.74 0.17 18.19
C ALA A 103 -7.36 0.94 17.01
N LYS A 104 -6.97 0.62 15.77
CA LYS A 104 -7.50 1.26 14.57
C LYS A 104 -9.01 1.08 14.41
N VAL A 105 -9.55 -0.11 14.70
CA VAL A 105 -11.00 -0.34 14.63
C VAL A 105 -11.73 0.48 15.70
N ARG A 106 -11.17 0.65 16.91
CA ARG A 106 -11.75 1.52 17.95
C ARG A 106 -11.79 2.96 17.52
N ASP A 107 -10.71 3.46 16.97
CA ASP A 107 -10.57 4.81 16.42
C ASP A 107 -11.68 5.11 15.39
N HIS A 108 -11.78 4.30 14.33
CA HIS A 108 -12.84 4.44 13.33
C HIS A 108 -14.27 4.37 13.90
N VAL A 109 -14.49 3.61 14.98
CA VAL A 109 -15.80 3.53 15.64
C VAL A 109 -16.09 4.79 16.45
N ASP A 110 -15.09 5.36 17.08
CA ASP A 110 -15.23 6.56 17.92
C ASP A 110 -15.40 7.80 17.02
N ASP A 111 -14.72 7.86 15.87
CA ASP A 111 -14.89 8.89 14.83
C ASP A 111 -16.16 8.72 14.02
N ARG A 112 -16.85 7.60 14.14
CA ARG A 112 -18.09 7.28 13.40
C ARG A 112 -17.90 7.25 11.89
N ASP A 113 -16.75 6.80 11.43
CA ASP A 113 -16.40 6.77 10.02
C ASP A 113 -17.30 5.86 9.19
N GLY A 114 -17.85 6.37 8.13
CA GLY A 114 -18.57 5.62 7.11
C GLY A 114 -19.62 4.63 7.67
N LEU A 115 -19.34 3.34 7.58
CA LEU A 115 -20.23 2.28 8.09
C LEU A 115 -20.30 2.22 9.61
N PHE A 116 -19.26 2.67 10.32
CA PHE A 116 -19.20 2.66 11.77
C PHE A 116 -20.09 3.73 12.41
N ALA A 117 -20.62 4.68 11.65
CA ALA A 117 -21.69 5.56 12.09
C ALA A 117 -22.97 4.81 12.45
N ARG A 118 -23.18 3.59 11.93
CA ARG A 118 -24.35 2.75 12.21
C ARG A 118 -24.18 2.00 13.51
N ARG A 119 -25.04 2.26 14.51
CA ARG A 119 -24.98 1.64 15.85
C ARG A 119 -24.73 0.12 15.87
N PRO A 120 -25.46 -0.73 15.09
CA PRO A 120 -25.25 -2.17 15.13
C PRO A 120 -23.84 -2.57 14.62
N VAL A 121 -23.32 -1.85 13.61
CA VAL A 121 -21.99 -2.07 13.07
C VAL A 121 -20.93 -1.65 14.09
N ALA A 122 -21.08 -0.49 14.72
CA ALA A 122 -20.19 0.00 15.75
C ALA A 122 -20.10 -0.97 16.94
N VAL A 123 -21.23 -1.49 17.42
CA VAL A 123 -21.27 -2.48 18.53
C VAL A 123 -20.54 -3.76 18.14
N ALA A 124 -20.78 -4.28 16.93
CA ALA A 124 -20.10 -5.47 16.44
C ALA A 124 -18.57 -5.24 16.32
N ALA A 125 -18.19 -4.09 15.74
CA ALA A 125 -16.80 -3.71 15.56
C ALA A 125 -16.05 -3.56 16.90
N ARG A 126 -16.66 -2.91 17.91
CA ARG A 126 -16.10 -2.80 19.28
C ARG A 126 -15.89 -4.18 19.91
N ARG A 127 -16.80 -5.13 19.72
CA ARG A 127 -16.64 -6.51 20.23
C ARG A 127 -15.47 -7.22 19.57
N VAL A 128 -15.35 -7.09 18.25
CA VAL A 128 -14.22 -7.65 17.49
C VAL A 128 -12.91 -7.02 17.94
N ALA A 129 -12.83 -5.69 18.02
CA ALA A 129 -11.66 -4.98 18.49
C ALA A 129 -11.25 -5.42 19.91
N ALA A 130 -12.19 -5.48 20.84
CA ALA A 130 -11.92 -5.94 22.20
C ALA A 130 -11.41 -7.40 22.24
N SER A 131 -11.96 -8.28 21.39
CA SER A 131 -11.49 -9.66 21.25
C SER A 131 -10.07 -9.72 20.72
N TRP A 132 -9.77 -8.94 19.67
CA TRP A 132 -8.42 -8.87 19.08
C TRP A 132 -7.38 -8.28 20.04
N GLY A 133 -7.72 -7.19 20.75
CA GLY A 133 -6.83 -6.59 21.74
C GLY A 133 -6.46 -7.57 22.86
N LYS A 134 -7.45 -8.29 23.42
CA LYS A 134 -7.22 -9.33 24.44
C LYS A 134 -6.38 -10.49 23.90
N ALA A 135 -6.67 -10.91 22.67
CA ALA A 135 -5.99 -12.03 22.04
C ALA A 135 -4.53 -11.66 21.71
N GLY A 136 -4.29 -10.45 21.17
CA GLY A 136 -2.96 -9.93 20.92
C GLY A 136 -2.13 -9.79 22.20
N ALA A 137 -2.73 -9.26 23.28
CA ALA A 137 -2.06 -9.12 24.57
C ALA A 137 -1.63 -10.48 25.15
N ARG A 138 -2.50 -11.49 25.07
CA ARG A 138 -2.15 -12.86 25.54
C ARG A 138 -1.00 -13.44 24.74
N THR A 139 -1.07 -13.38 23.39
CA THR A 139 -0.01 -13.89 22.53
C THR A 139 1.29 -13.12 22.72
N GLY A 140 1.23 -11.79 22.95
CA GLY A 140 2.38 -10.97 23.32
C GLY A 140 3.03 -11.48 24.60
N SER A 141 2.24 -11.66 25.67
CA SER A 141 2.72 -12.20 26.96
C SER A 141 3.34 -13.59 26.82
N ASP A 142 2.75 -14.47 26.01
CA ASP A 142 3.26 -15.81 25.76
C ASP A 142 4.65 -15.82 25.09
N VAL A 143 5.00 -14.75 24.36
CA VAL A 143 6.33 -14.56 23.75
C VAL A 143 7.17 -13.54 24.51
N GLY A 144 6.77 -13.17 25.73
CA GLY A 144 7.50 -12.26 26.60
C GLY A 144 7.48 -10.78 26.17
N PHE A 145 6.55 -10.39 25.29
CA PHE A 145 6.40 -9.02 24.81
C PHE A 145 5.24 -8.30 25.51
N ASP A 146 5.55 -7.18 26.17
CA ASP A 146 4.51 -6.32 26.75
C ASP A 146 3.88 -5.46 25.65
N THR A 147 2.64 -5.76 25.30
CA THR A 147 1.88 -5.01 24.30
C THR A 147 1.35 -3.68 24.82
N ALA A 148 1.50 -3.37 26.11
CA ALA A 148 1.08 -2.08 26.68
C ALA A 148 1.82 -0.91 26.00
N VAL A 149 3.09 -1.10 25.60
CA VAL A 149 3.86 -0.11 24.86
C VAL A 149 3.20 0.33 23.55
N LEU A 150 2.51 -0.59 22.87
CA LEU A 150 1.79 -0.28 21.63
C LEU A 150 0.52 0.51 21.91
N LEU A 151 -0.21 0.15 22.97
CA LEU A 151 -1.44 0.84 23.36
C LEU A 151 -1.16 2.24 23.87
N ASP A 152 -0.12 2.40 24.71
CA ASP A 152 0.34 3.71 25.20
C ASP A 152 0.73 4.64 24.04
N ALA A 153 1.45 4.13 23.04
CA ALA A 153 1.79 4.89 21.85
C ALA A 153 0.53 5.37 21.09
N VAL A 154 -0.48 4.50 20.92
CA VAL A 154 -1.74 4.88 20.27
C VAL A 154 -2.52 5.91 21.10
N GLU A 155 -2.60 5.73 22.43
CA GLU A 155 -3.31 6.67 23.31
C GLU A 155 -2.65 8.05 23.34
N ARG A 156 -1.31 8.12 23.30
CA ARG A 156 -0.57 9.39 23.25
C ARG A 156 -0.73 10.10 21.90
N GLN A 157 -0.93 9.36 20.82
CA GLN A 157 -0.99 9.90 19.45
C GLN A 157 -2.03 11.02 19.32
N ALA A 158 -3.27 10.77 19.75
CA ALA A 158 -4.36 11.75 19.66
C ALA A 158 -4.06 13.05 20.42
N GLY A 159 -3.43 12.96 21.60
CA GLY A 159 -3.01 14.12 22.38
C GLY A 159 -1.92 14.94 21.70
N ILE A 160 -0.97 14.27 21.07
CA ILE A 160 0.12 14.92 20.31
C ILE A 160 -0.42 15.60 19.06
N GLU A 161 -1.30 14.94 18.32
CA GLU A 161 -1.95 15.51 17.13
C GLU A 161 -2.78 16.75 17.45
N ALA A 162 -3.52 16.72 18.56
CA ALA A 162 -4.30 17.87 19.01
C ALA A 162 -3.42 19.10 19.40
N LEU A 163 -2.16 18.88 19.76
CA LEU A 163 -1.20 19.93 20.09
C LEU A 163 -0.32 20.34 18.91
N ALA A 164 -0.33 19.57 17.82
CA ALA A 164 0.47 19.87 16.64
C ALA A 164 -0.06 21.11 15.93
N GLY A 165 0.82 22.06 15.65
CA GLY A 165 0.49 23.32 15.00
C GLY A 165 1.62 23.86 14.14
N PRO A 166 1.36 24.94 13.35
CA PRO A 166 2.34 25.52 12.44
C PRO A 166 3.65 25.88 13.16
N GLY A 167 4.78 25.45 12.60
CA GLY A 167 6.11 25.64 13.18
C GLY A 167 6.50 24.58 14.21
N GLY A 168 5.61 23.65 14.55
CA GLY A 168 5.93 22.46 15.34
C GLY A 168 6.74 21.46 14.54
N SER A 169 7.48 20.60 15.25
CA SER A 169 8.24 19.51 14.58
C SER A 169 7.33 18.35 14.22
N VAL A 170 7.31 17.94 12.95
CA VAL A 170 6.63 16.71 12.53
C VAL A 170 7.19 15.46 13.24
N LEU A 171 8.46 15.49 13.69
CA LEU A 171 9.07 14.40 14.44
C LEU A 171 8.44 14.19 15.81
N THR A 172 7.83 15.21 16.41
CA THR A 172 7.05 15.04 17.64
C THR A 172 5.81 14.19 17.36
N VAL A 173 5.21 14.37 16.18
CA VAL A 173 4.02 13.62 15.77
C VAL A 173 4.36 12.16 15.44
N THR A 174 5.56 11.89 14.90
CA THR A 174 5.98 10.52 14.56
C THR A 174 6.46 9.71 15.77
N GLU A 175 6.79 10.36 16.90
CA GLU A 175 7.42 9.74 18.09
C GLU A 175 6.66 8.53 18.65
N PRO A 176 5.33 8.53 18.81
CA PRO A 176 4.63 7.35 19.33
C PRO A 176 4.78 6.12 18.43
N THR A 177 4.69 6.30 17.11
CA THR A 177 4.92 5.22 16.15
C THR A 177 6.38 4.74 16.18
N GLU A 178 7.33 5.66 16.33
CA GLU A 178 8.76 5.35 16.51
C GLU A 178 8.99 4.45 17.74
N THR A 179 8.39 4.82 18.87
CA THR A 179 8.50 4.07 20.13
C THR A 179 7.90 2.67 20.01
N ALA A 180 6.70 2.56 19.45
CA ALA A 180 6.01 1.29 19.27
C ALA A 180 6.80 0.31 18.39
N THR A 181 7.32 0.79 17.26
CA THR A 181 8.08 -0.04 16.32
C THR A 181 9.47 -0.37 16.84
N ALA A 182 10.13 0.54 17.56
CA ALA A 182 11.39 0.28 18.24
C ALA A 182 11.27 -0.89 19.23
N ALA A 183 10.24 -0.87 20.08
CA ALA A 183 10.01 -1.93 21.05
C ALA A 183 9.77 -3.29 20.37
N ALA A 184 8.95 -3.33 19.31
CA ALA A 184 8.66 -4.57 18.61
C ALA A 184 9.91 -5.15 17.90
N PHE A 185 10.74 -4.29 17.29
CA PHE A 185 11.96 -4.74 16.59
C PHE A 185 13.04 -5.17 17.59
N ALA A 186 13.26 -4.43 18.66
CA ALA A 186 14.19 -4.82 19.73
C ALA A 186 13.84 -6.18 20.33
N HIS A 187 12.54 -6.47 20.52
CA HIS A 187 12.11 -7.74 21.08
C HIS A 187 12.44 -8.94 20.19
N THR A 188 12.59 -8.75 18.86
CA THR A 188 13.05 -9.83 17.96
C THR A 188 14.43 -10.37 18.33
N ALA A 189 15.30 -9.52 18.91
CA ALA A 189 16.62 -9.94 19.41
C ALA A 189 16.49 -10.88 20.62
N MET A 190 15.56 -10.59 21.51
CA MET A 190 15.28 -11.45 22.67
C MET A 190 14.77 -12.82 22.22
N LEU A 191 13.81 -12.86 21.28
CA LEU A 191 13.30 -14.10 20.69
C LEU A 191 14.36 -14.92 19.96
N ALA A 192 15.32 -14.23 19.32
CA ALA A 192 16.42 -14.87 18.60
C ALA A 192 17.56 -15.35 19.52
N GLY A 193 17.50 -15.05 20.83
CA GLY A 193 18.58 -15.34 21.77
C GLY A 193 19.84 -14.51 21.53
N ARG A 194 19.70 -13.29 20.95
CA ARG A 194 20.78 -12.36 20.62
C ARG A 194 20.54 -10.98 21.24
N PRO A 195 20.57 -10.87 22.58
CA PRO A 195 20.23 -9.60 23.25
C PRO A 195 21.13 -8.43 22.83
N GLY A 196 22.37 -8.67 22.38
CA GLY A 196 23.25 -7.64 21.84
C GLY A 196 22.71 -6.93 20.60
N ASN A 197 21.78 -7.53 19.86
CA ASN A 197 21.12 -6.89 18.72
C ASN A 197 19.93 -6.00 19.12
N ALA A 198 19.53 -5.97 20.39
CA ALA A 198 18.32 -5.25 20.80
C ALA A 198 18.42 -3.74 20.55
N GLU A 199 19.57 -3.12 20.88
CA GLU A 199 19.78 -1.69 20.68
C GLU A 199 19.81 -1.29 19.19
N PRO A 200 20.62 -1.89 18.31
CA PRO A 200 20.59 -1.54 16.89
C PRO A 200 19.23 -1.85 16.24
N LEU A 201 18.53 -2.90 16.64
CA LEU A 201 17.17 -3.18 16.13
C LEU A 201 16.12 -2.23 16.68
N ALA A 202 16.25 -1.72 17.91
CA ALA A 202 15.42 -0.62 18.39
C ALA A 202 15.58 0.61 17.51
N GLU A 203 16.81 0.97 17.14
CA GLU A 203 17.08 2.10 16.26
C GLU A 203 16.52 1.89 14.86
N VAL A 204 16.68 0.69 14.27
CA VAL A 204 16.03 0.32 13.00
C VAL A 204 14.52 0.48 13.10
N GLY A 205 13.90 -0.01 14.19
CA GLY A 205 12.46 0.07 14.41
C GLY A 205 11.98 1.51 14.60
N ARG A 206 12.72 2.33 15.34
CA ARG A 206 12.44 3.75 15.55
C ARG A 206 12.38 4.49 14.21
N LEU A 207 13.43 4.35 13.41
CA LEU A 207 13.52 5.02 12.11
C LEU A 207 12.53 4.46 11.08
N PHE A 208 12.21 3.16 11.15
CA PHE A 208 11.14 2.54 10.35
C PHE A 208 9.78 3.14 10.70
N GLY A 209 9.47 3.31 11.99
CA GLY A 209 8.22 3.94 12.44
C GLY A 209 8.09 5.38 11.96
N ARG A 210 9.19 6.17 12.04
CA ARG A 210 9.26 7.52 11.48
C ARG A 210 8.93 7.52 9.99
N LEU A 211 9.62 6.66 9.25
CA LEU A 211 9.47 6.57 7.81
C LEU A 211 8.03 6.17 7.44
N ALA A 212 7.45 5.18 8.13
CA ALA A 212 6.08 4.76 7.90
C ALA A 212 5.09 5.91 8.07
N HIS A 213 5.21 6.68 9.14
CA HIS A 213 4.34 7.81 9.42
C HIS A 213 4.49 8.94 8.40
N LEU A 214 5.73 9.26 8.01
CA LEU A 214 6.01 10.30 7.00
C LEU A 214 5.47 9.91 5.63
N LEU A 215 5.67 8.66 5.18
CA LEU A 215 5.20 8.21 3.87
C LEU A 215 3.68 8.17 3.79
N ASP A 216 3.00 7.71 4.83
CA ASP A 216 1.54 7.73 4.93
C ASP A 216 1.01 9.17 4.83
N ALA A 217 1.63 10.10 5.58
CA ALA A 217 1.26 11.52 5.54
C ALA A 217 1.44 12.16 4.16
N VAL A 218 2.47 11.77 3.41
CA VAL A 218 2.71 12.25 2.03
C VAL A 218 1.71 11.64 1.06
N GLU A 219 1.49 10.33 1.14
CA GLU A 219 0.56 9.62 0.25
C GLU A 219 -0.88 10.11 0.42
N ASP A 220 -1.30 10.40 1.65
CA ASP A 220 -2.68 10.80 1.98
C ASP A 220 -2.90 12.33 1.92
N GLN A 221 -1.84 13.18 1.80
CA GLN A 221 -1.93 14.64 1.90
C GLN A 221 -2.99 15.26 0.98
N GLY A 222 -3.03 14.84 -0.29
CA GLY A 222 -4.00 15.37 -1.25
C GLY A 222 -5.44 14.95 -0.95
N ALA A 223 -5.64 13.72 -0.51
CA ALA A 223 -6.96 13.20 -0.13
C ALA A 223 -7.47 13.84 1.16
N ASP A 224 -6.59 14.00 2.16
CA ASP A 224 -6.88 14.65 3.43
C ASP A 224 -7.26 16.12 3.22
N ALA A 225 -6.51 16.85 2.41
CA ALA A 225 -6.82 18.23 2.08
C ALA A 225 -8.19 18.36 1.39
N ALA A 226 -8.53 17.45 0.46
CA ALA A 226 -9.82 17.43 -0.21
C ALA A 226 -10.98 17.06 0.72
N ALA A 227 -10.72 16.24 1.74
CA ALA A 227 -11.70 15.82 2.74
C ALA A 227 -11.80 16.78 3.94
N GLY A 228 -10.89 17.76 4.06
CA GLY A 228 -10.71 18.56 5.28
C GLY A 228 -10.25 17.74 6.49
N ALA A 229 -9.58 16.61 6.22
CA ALA A 229 -9.04 15.74 7.25
C ALA A 229 -7.69 16.25 7.77
N TRP A 230 -7.35 15.82 8.97
CA TRP A 230 -6.09 16.17 9.59
C TRP A 230 -4.92 15.43 8.92
N ASN A 231 -3.82 16.16 8.70
CA ASN A 231 -2.60 15.58 8.15
C ASN A 231 -1.38 16.20 8.84
N PRO A 232 -0.38 15.42 9.31
CA PRO A 232 0.74 15.92 10.11
C PRO A 232 1.60 16.95 9.38
N LEU A 233 1.80 16.81 8.06
CA LEU A 233 2.58 17.77 7.27
C LEU A 233 1.87 19.11 7.17
N SER A 234 0.57 19.07 6.89
CA SER A 234 -0.26 20.28 6.82
C SER A 234 -0.40 20.98 8.17
N ALA A 235 -0.60 20.20 9.24
CA ALA A 235 -0.78 20.71 10.59
C ALA A 235 0.49 21.41 11.11
N THR A 236 1.67 20.84 10.87
CA THR A 236 2.96 21.41 11.32
C THR A 236 3.52 22.45 10.35
N GLY A 237 3.00 22.53 9.12
CA GLY A 237 3.57 23.35 8.06
C GLY A 237 4.87 22.77 7.48
N THR A 238 5.11 21.46 7.64
CA THR A 238 6.29 20.79 7.12
C THR A 238 6.18 20.66 5.59
N SER A 239 7.15 21.21 4.85
CA SER A 239 7.17 21.11 3.40
C SER A 239 7.49 19.69 2.92
N LEU A 240 7.05 19.33 1.69
CA LEU A 240 7.40 18.04 1.06
C LEU A 240 8.92 17.87 0.92
N THR A 241 9.66 18.95 0.66
CA THR A 241 11.13 18.91 0.61
C THR A 241 11.73 18.52 1.97
N GLU A 242 11.22 19.08 3.05
CA GLU A 242 11.68 18.73 4.40
C GLU A 242 11.23 17.32 4.79
N ALA A 243 9.99 16.93 4.48
CA ALA A 243 9.51 15.57 4.68
C ALA A 243 10.39 14.54 3.92
N ARG A 244 10.77 14.83 2.67
CA ARG A 244 11.69 14.00 1.89
C ARG A 244 13.05 13.90 2.56
N ARG A 245 13.63 15.00 2.99
CA ARG A 245 14.91 15.01 3.70
C ARG A 245 14.87 14.14 4.96
N LEU A 246 13.81 14.26 5.77
CA LEU A 246 13.62 13.44 6.98
C LEU A 246 13.43 11.95 6.66
N ALA A 247 12.78 11.63 5.55
CA ALA A 247 12.61 10.25 5.08
C ALA A 247 13.95 9.66 4.60
N ASP A 248 14.75 10.42 3.86
CA ASP A 248 16.08 10.01 3.41
C ASP A 248 17.04 9.83 4.61
N ASP A 249 16.99 10.73 5.61
CA ASP A 249 17.76 10.62 6.85
C ASP A 249 17.38 9.35 7.63
N ALA A 250 16.07 9.05 7.73
CA ALA A 250 15.60 7.83 8.38
C ALA A 250 16.08 6.57 7.65
N LEU A 251 15.98 6.55 6.32
CA LEU A 251 16.45 5.44 5.50
C LEU A 251 17.97 5.24 5.63
N HIS A 252 18.73 6.34 5.67
CA HIS A 252 20.17 6.28 5.89
C HIS A 252 20.50 5.70 7.27
N GLY A 253 19.85 6.16 8.31
CA GLY A 253 20.01 5.66 9.67
C GLY A 253 19.65 4.18 9.80
N ILE A 254 18.57 3.70 9.16
CA ILE A 254 18.23 2.27 9.10
C ILE A 254 19.41 1.47 8.49
N ARG A 255 19.97 1.94 7.38
CA ARG A 255 21.11 1.26 6.73
C ARG A 255 22.36 1.21 7.61
N LEU A 256 22.59 2.25 8.41
CA LEU A 256 23.70 2.27 9.38
C LEU A 256 23.43 1.29 10.52
N ALA A 257 22.27 1.38 11.18
CA ALA A 257 21.95 0.52 12.31
C ALA A 257 21.90 -0.97 11.93
N LEU A 258 21.50 -1.32 10.70
CA LEU A 258 21.53 -2.70 10.21
C LEU A 258 22.95 -3.29 10.10
N ARG A 259 24.01 -2.47 10.03
CA ARG A 259 25.41 -2.96 10.02
C ARG A 259 25.85 -3.44 11.39
N ASP A 260 25.24 -2.91 12.44
CA ASP A 260 25.56 -3.25 13.83
C ASP A 260 24.76 -4.47 14.31
N VAL A 261 23.83 -5.00 13.49
CA VAL A 261 23.06 -6.19 13.80
C VAL A 261 23.82 -7.44 13.33
N ASP A 262 24.08 -8.35 14.28
CA ASP A 262 24.69 -9.65 13.98
C ASP A 262 23.64 -10.62 13.43
N PHE A 263 23.53 -10.71 12.10
CA PHE A 263 22.65 -11.62 11.38
C PHE A 263 23.34 -12.95 11.03
N VAL A 264 22.61 -14.05 11.15
CA VAL A 264 23.02 -15.36 10.59
C VAL A 264 22.73 -15.42 9.08
N ASP A 265 21.55 -14.96 8.67
CA ASP A 265 21.17 -14.79 7.25
C ASP A 265 20.33 -13.52 7.11
N GLY A 266 21.00 -12.40 6.89
CA GLY A 266 20.39 -11.08 6.80
C GLY A 266 19.86 -10.70 5.40
N LYS A 267 19.96 -11.57 4.38
CA LYS A 267 19.69 -11.21 2.98
C LYS A 267 18.28 -10.66 2.76
N LEU A 268 17.26 -11.34 3.29
CA LEU A 268 15.87 -10.89 3.15
C LEU A 268 15.62 -9.61 3.98
N ALA A 269 16.13 -9.54 5.21
CA ALA A 269 16.01 -8.34 6.05
C ALA A 269 16.64 -7.11 5.38
N HIS A 270 17.86 -7.24 4.84
CA HIS A 270 18.53 -6.17 4.09
C HIS A 270 17.75 -5.76 2.83
N LEU A 271 17.25 -6.73 2.06
CA LEU A 271 16.45 -6.41 0.88
C LEU A 271 15.22 -5.58 1.26
N LEU A 272 14.48 -6.00 2.28
CA LEU A 272 13.24 -5.34 2.68
C LEU A 272 13.50 -3.97 3.31
N LEU A 273 14.45 -3.88 4.26
CA LEU A 273 14.67 -2.68 5.07
C LEU A 273 15.65 -1.66 4.45
N ALA A 274 16.53 -2.08 3.54
CA ALA A 274 17.49 -1.16 2.91
C ALA A 274 17.12 -0.80 1.46
N HIS A 275 16.59 -1.77 0.68
CA HIS A 275 16.32 -1.57 -0.74
C HIS A 275 14.86 -1.28 -1.03
N GLU A 276 13.92 -2.06 -0.50
CA GLU A 276 12.49 -1.84 -0.78
C GLU A 276 11.95 -0.58 -0.08
N LEU A 277 12.46 -0.24 1.12
CA LEU A 277 12.11 1.04 1.75
C LEU A 277 12.56 2.24 0.92
N GLY A 278 13.76 2.20 0.32
CA GLY A 278 14.22 3.28 -0.57
C GLY A 278 13.27 3.50 -1.75
N ARG A 279 12.79 2.40 -2.35
CA ARG A 279 11.79 2.48 -3.42
C ARG A 279 10.45 3.02 -2.95
N SER A 280 10.04 2.71 -1.71
CA SER A 280 8.81 3.25 -1.15
C SER A 280 8.92 4.76 -0.94
N VAL A 281 10.08 5.24 -0.50
CA VAL A 281 10.38 6.69 -0.43
C VAL A 281 10.30 7.31 -1.82
N ASP A 282 10.99 6.74 -2.82
CA ASP A 282 11.01 7.28 -4.18
C ASP A 282 9.61 7.29 -4.81
N ARG A 283 8.79 6.29 -4.55
CA ARG A 283 7.41 6.22 -5.03
C ARG A 283 6.52 7.29 -4.40
N ALA A 284 6.56 7.44 -3.07
CA ALA A 284 5.72 8.42 -2.37
C ALA A 284 6.03 9.85 -2.79
N PHE A 285 7.31 10.17 -2.97
CA PHE A 285 7.72 11.52 -3.36
C PHE A 285 7.89 11.72 -4.87
N GLY A 286 8.10 10.64 -5.66
CA GLY A 286 8.34 10.73 -7.11
C GLY A 286 7.08 11.08 -7.90
N THR A 287 5.90 10.68 -7.47
CA THR A 287 4.62 11.05 -8.09
C THR A 287 4.34 12.55 -8.01
N GLU A 288 4.75 13.20 -6.94
CA GLU A 288 4.59 14.65 -6.76
C GLU A 288 5.57 15.47 -7.63
N ALA A 289 6.81 15.01 -7.82
CA ALA A 289 7.79 15.71 -8.67
C ALA A 289 7.34 15.80 -10.14
N HIS A 290 6.56 14.83 -10.62
CA HIS A 290 5.99 14.88 -11.98
C HIS A 290 4.73 15.74 -12.07
N ALA A 291 3.96 15.90 -10.99
CA ALA A 291 2.77 16.76 -10.97
C ALA A 291 3.11 18.26 -11.00
N HIS A 292 4.25 18.67 -10.44
CA HIS A 292 4.71 20.07 -10.44
C HIS A 292 5.63 20.43 -11.60
N GLY A 293 6.08 19.49 -12.44
CA GLY A 293 7.03 19.67 -13.53
C GLY A 293 6.44 20.14 -14.87
N HIS A 294 5.11 20.24 -15.02
CA HIS A 294 4.47 20.68 -16.28
C HIS A 294 3.91 22.11 -16.23
N GLY A 295 4.70 23.03 -15.74
CA GLY A 295 4.40 24.46 -15.74
C GLY A 295 5.54 25.30 -16.34
N HIS A 296 5.52 25.50 -17.66
CA HIS A 296 6.07 26.64 -18.39
C HIS A 296 7.57 26.98 -18.32
N GLY A 297 8.18 26.90 -19.50
CA GLY A 297 9.40 27.58 -19.85
C GLY A 297 9.62 27.65 -21.37
N HIS A 298 8.76 28.35 -22.09
CA HIS A 298 9.16 28.91 -23.37
C HIS A 298 9.96 30.20 -23.12
N GLY A 299 11.25 30.16 -23.35
CA GLY A 299 12.14 31.33 -23.28
C GLY A 299 13.30 31.17 -24.24
N GLY A 300 13.24 31.88 -25.32
CA GLY A 300 14.23 32.52 -26.18
C GLY A 300 15.62 31.93 -26.28
N HIS A 301 15.95 31.47 -27.48
CA HIS A 301 17.33 31.28 -27.94
C HIS A 301 17.90 32.60 -28.38
N GLU A 302 18.98 33.05 -27.76
CA GLU A 302 19.94 33.94 -28.36
C GLU A 302 21.21 33.17 -28.71
N ALA A 303 21.62 33.33 -29.99
CA ALA A 303 22.77 32.70 -30.58
C ALA A 303 24.04 33.49 -30.24
N HIS A 304 25.11 32.79 -29.83
CA HIS A 304 26.48 33.26 -30.03
C HIS A 304 27.31 32.17 -30.70
N GLY A 305 27.88 32.54 -31.83
CA GLY A 305 28.69 31.71 -32.69
C GLY A 305 30.12 31.52 -32.18
N GLY A 306 30.74 30.47 -32.64
CA GLY A 306 32.16 30.15 -32.49
C GLY A 306 32.53 28.99 -33.39
N GLY A 307 33.29 29.28 -34.44
CA GLY A 307 33.54 28.46 -35.60
C GLY A 307 34.40 27.23 -35.40
N ASN A 308 34.25 26.33 -36.33
CA ASN A 308 35.13 25.19 -36.56
C ASN A 308 35.52 25.16 -38.07
N PRO A 309 36.79 25.09 -38.45
CA PRO A 309 37.20 24.89 -39.81
C PRO A 309 37.74 23.48 -40.03
N TYR A 310 37.33 22.87 -41.12
CA TYR A 310 37.79 21.72 -41.91
C TYR A 310 36.62 20.74 -42.15
N GLY A 311 36.09 20.55 -43.29
CA GLY A 311 36.57 20.50 -44.66
C GLY A 311 35.95 19.27 -45.30
N GLY A 312 35.29 19.41 -46.46
CA GLY A 312 35.15 18.32 -47.44
C GLY A 312 33.72 17.91 -47.84
N ASP A 313 33.22 18.52 -48.89
CA ASP A 313 32.12 18.16 -49.81
C ASP A 313 32.40 16.87 -50.65
N PRO A 314 31.54 16.50 -51.63
CA PRO A 314 30.16 16.78 -52.01
C PRO A 314 29.35 15.56 -52.58
N HIS A 315 28.18 15.85 -53.11
CA HIS A 315 27.25 15.16 -54.04
C HIS A 315 25.97 14.63 -53.35
N GLY A 316 24.77 14.90 -53.79
CA GLY A 316 24.19 15.44 -54.98
C GLY A 316 22.73 14.97 -55.06
N GLY A 317 21.85 15.90 -55.39
CA GLY A 317 20.81 15.64 -56.37
C GLY A 317 19.37 15.36 -55.97
N GLY A 318 18.51 16.32 -56.21
CA GLY A 318 17.20 16.22 -56.86
C GLY A 318 16.00 15.90 -55.99
N GLY A 319 14.96 16.65 -55.98
CA GLY A 319 14.20 17.44 -56.87
C GLY A 319 12.74 17.43 -56.37
N ASN A 320 12.16 18.59 -56.31
CA ASN A 320 10.76 19.01 -56.08
C ASN A 320 9.88 18.58 -57.29
N PRO A 321 8.60 18.87 -57.50
CA PRO A 321 7.56 19.57 -56.70
C PRO A 321 6.10 19.06 -56.97
N TYR A 322 5.14 19.89 -56.59
CA TYR A 322 3.69 19.99 -56.86
C TYR A 322 2.83 19.61 -55.66
N GLY A 323 2.01 20.44 -55.09
CA GLY A 323 1.26 21.60 -55.58
C GLY A 323 -0.22 21.38 -55.35
N GLY A 324 -0.91 22.34 -54.75
CA GLY A 324 -2.32 22.57 -54.95
C GLY A 324 -3.26 22.61 -53.75
N ASP A 325 -3.43 23.77 -53.15
CA ASP A 325 -4.68 24.30 -52.61
C ASP A 325 -5.68 24.60 -53.75
N PRO A 326 -6.96 25.03 -53.61
CA PRO A 326 -7.62 25.71 -52.51
C PRO A 326 -9.17 25.54 -52.40
N ASN A 327 -9.77 26.31 -51.47
CA ASN A 327 -11.17 26.82 -51.42
C ASN A 327 -12.24 25.89 -50.83
N GLY A 328 -13.20 26.31 -49.97
CA GLY A 328 -13.57 27.62 -49.53
C GLY A 328 -15.03 27.62 -49.07
N VAL A 329 -15.37 28.48 -48.13
CA VAL A 329 -16.68 29.17 -48.00
C VAL A 329 -17.86 28.30 -47.47
N GLY A 330 -18.63 28.57 -46.43
CA GLY A 330 -19.21 29.70 -45.81
C GLY A 330 -20.26 29.28 -44.80
N GLY A 331 -20.53 30.08 -43.76
CA GLY A 331 -21.64 29.95 -42.79
C GLY A 331 -22.91 30.55 -43.38
N PRO A 332 -23.89 31.10 -42.64
CA PRO A 332 -24.21 31.05 -41.21
C PRO A 332 -25.74 30.89 -40.92
N GLY A 333 -26.14 30.87 -39.64
CA GLY A 333 -27.44 31.42 -39.17
C GLY A 333 -28.49 30.40 -38.83
N GLY A 334 -29.09 30.50 -37.69
CA GLY A 334 -30.25 31.21 -37.25
C GLY A 334 -31.04 30.39 -36.22
N SER A 335 -31.08 30.85 -35.02
CA SER A 335 -32.19 31.34 -34.17
C SER A 335 -33.56 30.61 -34.16
N GLY A 336 -34.05 30.32 -32.95
CA GLY A 336 -35.42 30.76 -32.60
C GLY A 336 -36.38 29.69 -32.11
N GLY A 337 -36.67 29.69 -30.83
CA GLY A 337 -37.88 29.96 -30.18
C GLY A 337 -38.95 28.88 -29.99
N PRO A 338 -39.90 29.19 -29.09
CA PRO A 338 -40.45 28.22 -28.16
C PRO A 338 -41.96 27.89 -28.37
N GLY A 339 -42.46 26.90 -27.60
CA GLY A 339 -43.83 26.99 -27.22
C GLY A 339 -44.73 25.78 -27.43
N GLY A 340 -45.36 25.34 -26.37
CA GLY A 340 -46.76 25.03 -26.30
C GLY A 340 -47.23 23.59 -26.20
N PRO A 341 -48.29 23.39 -25.42
CA PRO A 341 -48.66 22.07 -24.86
C PRO A 341 -49.91 21.45 -25.52
N GLY A 342 -50.13 20.16 -25.22
CA GLY A 342 -51.48 19.69 -25.20
C GLY A 342 -51.87 18.45 -25.98
N GLY A 343 -52.46 17.49 -25.28
CA GLY A 343 -53.55 16.69 -25.79
C GLY A 343 -53.36 15.20 -25.93
N PRO A 344 -54.33 14.41 -25.47
CA PRO A 344 -54.24 12.97 -25.30
C PRO A 344 -54.91 12.17 -26.42
N GLY A 345 -54.51 10.90 -26.53
CA GLY A 345 -55.45 9.96 -27.10
C GLY A 345 -54.93 8.90 -28.07
N GLY A 346 -55.12 7.65 -27.70
CA GLY A 346 -55.39 6.56 -28.61
C GLY A 346 -54.37 5.44 -28.71
N PRO A 347 -54.82 4.19 -28.66
CA PRO A 347 -53.99 3.02 -28.52
C PRO A 347 -53.71 2.34 -29.86
N GLY A 348 -52.61 1.68 -29.99
CA GLY A 348 -52.41 0.76 -31.10
C GLY A 348 -50.97 0.39 -31.42
N GLY A 349 -50.68 -0.88 -31.31
CA GLY A 349 -49.62 -1.50 -32.08
C GLY A 349 -48.36 -1.89 -31.29
N GLY A 350 -48.27 -3.17 -30.98
CA GLY A 350 -47.16 -3.79 -30.27
C GLY A 350 -45.87 -3.76 -31.04
N ASP A 351 -44.81 -3.64 -30.28
CA ASP A 351 -43.53 -4.21 -30.60
C ASP A 351 -42.96 -4.88 -29.36
N PHE A 352 -43.05 -6.20 -29.36
CA PHE A 352 -42.45 -7.14 -28.41
C PHE A 352 -40.97 -7.27 -28.70
N PHE A 353 -40.15 -6.37 -28.26
CA PHE A 353 -38.74 -6.62 -27.98
C PHE A 353 -38.42 -5.98 -26.64
N GLY A 354 -38.62 -6.80 -25.62
CA GLY A 354 -38.32 -6.44 -24.24
C GLY A 354 -36.86 -6.14 -24.07
N LYS A 355 -36.52 -4.86 -23.86
CA LYS A 355 -35.26 -4.48 -23.20
C LYS A 355 -35.27 -5.11 -21.80
N SER A 356 -34.44 -6.13 -21.62
CA SER A 356 -34.20 -6.71 -20.31
C SER A 356 -33.90 -5.60 -19.30
N PRO A 357 -34.51 -5.58 -18.13
CA PRO A 357 -34.28 -4.57 -17.11
C PRO A 357 -32.80 -4.61 -16.73
N LYS A 358 -32.11 -3.47 -16.79
CA LYS A 358 -30.74 -3.34 -16.33
C LYS A 358 -30.64 -3.83 -14.88
N PRO A 359 -29.81 -4.82 -14.55
CA PRO A 359 -29.73 -5.35 -13.21
C PRO A 359 -29.35 -4.22 -12.24
N GLY A 360 -30.14 -4.00 -11.21
CA GLY A 360 -29.91 -2.99 -10.18
C GLY A 360 -28.55 -3.19 -9.48
N LYS A 361 -28.03 -2.13 -8.86
CA LYS A 361 -26.80 -2.20 -8.04
C LYS A 361 -26.91 -3.28 -6.97
N ARG A 362 -25.83 -4.04 -6.74
CA ARG A 362 -25.77 -5.01 -5.64
C ARG A 362 -25.81 -4.30 -4.30
N GLY A 363 -26.52 -4.86 -3.33
CA GLY A 363 -26.46 -4.41 -1.94
C GLY A 363 -25.04 -4.61 -1.37
N LEU A 364 -24.73 -3.91 -0.27
CA LEU A 364 -23.39 -3.83 0.28
C LEU A 364 -22.78 -5.21 0.55
N LEU A 365 -23.49 -6.11 1.24
CA LEU A 365 -22.99 -7.46 1.57
C LEU A 365 -22.74 -8.32 0.32
N ALA A 366 -23.67 -8.27 -0.64
CA ALA A 366 -23.49 -8.98 -1.90
C ALA A 366 -22.34 -8.39 -2.75
N GLY A 367 -22.17 -7.07 -2.71
CA GLY A 367 -21.04 -6.38 -3.34
C GLY A 367 -19.72 -6.77 -2.72
N CYS A 368 -19.62 -6.80 -1.39
CA CYS A 368 -18.41 -7.25 -0.68
C CYS A 368 -18.06 -8.71 -0.98
N ALA A 369 -19.06 -9.61 -0.97
CA ALA A 369 -18.84 -11.02 -1.31
C ALA A 369 -18.29 -11.19 -2.74
N VAL A 370 -18.84 -10.45 -3.69
CA VAL A 370 -18.35 -10.46 -5.08
C VAL A 370 -16.98 -9.80 -5.19
N ALA A 371 -16.70 -8.71 -4.49
CA ALA A 371 -15.39 -8.07 -4.47
C ALA A 371 -14.31 -9.02 -3.94
N ILE A 372 -14.59 -9.69 -2.81
CA ILE A 372 -13.70 -10.71 -2.25
C ILE A 372 -13.50 -11.87 -3.23
N GLY A 373 -14.58 -12.36 -3.85
CA GLY A 373 -14.49 -13.41 -4.85
C GLY A 373 -13.68 -13.03 -6.08
N LEU A 374 -13.83 -11.82 -6.58
CA LEU A 374 -13.08 -11.30 -7.72
C LEU A 374 -11.59 -11.13 -7.39
N CYS A 375 -11.28 -10.61 -6.19
CA CYS A 375 -9.90 -10.50 -5.72
C CYS A 375 -9.27 -11.88 -5.47
N CYS A 376 -9.99 -12.80 -4.80
CA CYS A 376 -9.48 -14.14 -4.49
C CYS A 376 -9.27 -15.01 -5.73
N THR A 377 -9.97 -14.72 -6.83
CA THR A 377 -9.85 -15.47 -8.11
C THR A 377 -8.99 -14.73 -9.13
N CYS A 378 -8.33 -13.64 -8.76
CA CYS A 378 -7.55 -12.78 -9.65
C CYS A 378 -8.31 -12.27 -10.90
N LYS A 379 -9.63 -12.36 -10.91
CA LYS A 379 -10.46 -11.92 -12.04
C LYS A 379 -10.39 -10.41 -12.28
N VAL A 380 -10.14 -9.62 -11.24
CA VAL A 380 -9.92 -8.17 -11.38
C VAL A 380 -8.74 -7.87 -12.28
N CYS A 381 -7.71 -8.72 -12.26
CA CYS A 381 -6.47 -8.51 -12.98
C CYS A 381 -6.43 -9.26 -14.32
N CYS A 382 -6.85 -10.52 -14.34
CA CYS A 382 -6.57 -11.46 -15.45
C CYS A 382 -7.80 -11.82 -16.28
N ALA A 383 -9.02 -11.44 -15.89
CA ALA A 383 -10.22 -11.77 -16.67
C ALA A 383 -10.35 -10.88 -17.91
N GLU A 384 -10.81 -11.44 -19.00
CA GLU A 384 -11.15 -10.66 -20.20
C GLU A 384 -12.21 -9.61 -19.91
N GLU A 385 -13.27 -10.01 -19.19
CA GLU A 385 -14.30 -9.14 -18.65
C GLU A 385 -14.76 -9.63 -17.28
N TYR A 386 -15.07 -8.72 -16.37
CA TYR A 386 -15.72 -9.02 -15.10
C TYR A 386 -16.78 -7.97 -14.74
N GLU A 387 -17.80 -8.37 -14.00
CA GLU A 387 -18.78 -7.43 -13.47
C GLU A 387 -18.26 -6.76 -12.18
N GLY A 388 -18.25 -5.43 -12.17
CA GLY A 388 -17.92 -4.66 -10.98
C GLY A 388 -18.76 -5.08 -9.77
N ALA A 389 -18.12 -5.20 -8.61
CA ALA A 389 -18.69 -5.79 -7.40
C ALA A 389 -20.04 -5.17 -7.00
N TRP A 390 -20.18 -3.85 -7.07
CA TRP A 390 -21.40 -3.13 -6.69
C TRP A 390 -22.17 -2.59 -7.89
N SER A 391 -21.44 -2.10 -8.91
CA SER A 391 -22.06 -1.40 -10.05
C SER A 391 -22.64 -2.33 -11.10
N ARG A 392 -22.25 -3.60 -11.12
CA ARG A 392 -22.56 -4.59 -12.18
C ARG A 392 -22.17 -4.12 -13.59
N LYS A 393 -21.35 -3.07 -13.68
CA LYS A 393 -20.79 -2.67 -14.97
C LYS A 393 -19.71 -3.64 -15.36
N LYS A 394 -19.69 -4.05 -16.60
CA LYS A 394 -18.60 -4.83 -17.18
C LYS A 394 -17.33 -3.99 -17.16
N ARG A 395 -16.22 -4.59 -16.74
CA ARG A 395 -14.89 -4.01 -16.69
C ARG A 395 -13.92 -5.05 -17.24
N GLU A 396 -12.86 -4.59 -17.85
CA GLU A 396 -11.76 -5.41 -18.32
C GLU A 396 -10.71 -5.55 -17.22
N GLY A 397 -10.00 -6.69 -17.20
CA GLY A 397 -8.88 -6.90 -16.27
C GLY A 397 -7.70 -6.02 -16.64
N CYS A 398 -6.99 -5.51 -15.64
CA CYS A 398 -5.91 -4.52 -15.84
C CYS A 398 -4.68 -5.08 -16.58
N CYS A 399 -4.49 -6.41 -16.62
CA CYS A 399 -3.35 -7.02 -17.30
C CYS A 399 -3.49 -7.15 -18.82
N ARG A 400 -4.64 -6.79 -19.39
CA ARG A 400 -4.90 -6.97 -20.83
C ARG A 400 -4.22 -5.92 -21.73
N ASN A 401 -3.92 -4.74 -21.20
CA ASN A 401 -3.30 -3.64 -21.94
C ASN A 401 -1.78 -3.53 -21.71
N CYS A 402 -1.16 -4.60 -21.28
CA CYS A 402 0.23 -4.63 -20.88
C CYS A 402 1.10 -5.28 -21.97
N ASP A 403 1.40 -4.55 -23.04
CA ASP A 403 2.25 -5.03 -24.16
C ASP A 403 3.69 -4.48 -24.09
N GLY A 404 4.37 -4.58 -22.93
CA GLY A 404 5.75 -4.10 -22.84
C GLY A 404 6.47 -4.47 -21.55
N PRO A 405 7.81 -4.37 -21.51
CA PRO A 405 8.61 -4.65 -20.31
C PRO A 405 8.37 -3.66 -19.13
N ASP A 406 7.66 -2.55 -19.37
CA ASP A 406 7.36 -1.50 -18.39
C ASP A 406 6.02 -1.70 -17.66
N CYS A 407 5.38 -2.85 -17.84
CA CYS A 407 4.11 -3.20 -17.17
C CYS A 407 4.14 -3.24 -15.64
N CYS A 408 5.30 -3.06 -15.01
CA CYS A 408 5.43 -3.10 -13.56
C CYS A 408 4.82 -1.88 -12.85
N ASP A 409 4.65 -0.75 -13.53
CA ASP A 409 4.12 0.49 -12.94
C ASP A 409 2.58 0.52 -12.85
N CYS A 410 1.89 -0.27 -13.68
CA CYS A 410 0.43 -0.43 -13.59
C CYS A 410 -0.02 -1.47 -12.56
N CYS A 411 0.91 -2.20 -11.95
CA CYS A 411 0.63 -3.34 -11.05
C CYS A 411 0.61 -2.99 -9.56
N ASP A 412 0.50 -1.73 -9.17
CA ASP A 412 0.25 -1.37 -7.77
C ASP A 412 -1.08 -1.94 -7.23
N CYS A 413 -1.99 -2.36 -8.12
CA CYS A 413 -3.21 -3.10 -7.78
C CYS A 413 -3.04 -4.62 -7.78
N CYS A 414 -1.93 -5.16 -8.25
CA CYS A 414 -1.76 -6.59 -8.53
C CYS A 414 -0.71 -7.26 -7.65
N SER A 415 -0.88 -7.20 -6.32
CA SER A 415 -0.30 -8.22 -5.43
C SER A 415 -0.78 -9.65 -5.74
N CYS A 416 -1.62 -9.80 -6.77
CA CYS A 416 -2.30 -11.04 -7.14
C CYS A 416 -1.81 -11.61 -8.47
N CYS A 417 -0.88 -10.97 -9.20
CA CYS A 417 -0.39 -11.49 -10.47
C CYS A 417 0.71 -12.54 -10.30
N ASP A 418 0.53 -13.50 -9.39
CA ASP A 418 1.18 -14.79 -9.45
C ASP A 418 0.33 -15.77 -10.31
N CYS A 419 -0.08 -15.31 -11.50
CA CYS A 419 -0.74 -16.15 -12.50
C CYS A 419 0.27 -16.89 -13.38
N GLY A 420 1.39 -17.30 -12.83
CA GLY A 420 2.39 -18.02 -13.57
C GLY A 420 3.20 -18.93 -12.68
N LEU A 421 2.54 -19.95 -12.15
CA LEU A 421 3.11 -21.29 -11.90
C LEU A 421 2.00 -22.21 -11.39
#